data_f1c18dc9cd0dc0f55cf9e3145696ccda
#
_entry.id   f1c18dc9cd0dc0f55cf9e3145696ccda
#
_cell.length_a   1.000
_cell.length_b   1.000
_cell.length_c   1.000
_cell.angle_alpha   90.00
_cell.angle_beta   90.00
_cell.angle_gamma   90.00
#
_symmetry.space_group_name_H-M   'P 1'
#
loop_
_entity.id
_entity.type
_entity.pdbx_description
1 polymer ?
#
loop_
_entity_poly.entity_id
_entity_poly.type
_entity_poly.pdbx_seq_one_letter_code
_entity_poly.pdbx_strand_id
1 'polypeptide(L)'
;MLAAFSISPLGGAAGADGSVGAAVAEAVRLVRQSGLPNETNAMFTNVEGPWDEVMALIKTCVDSVALVAPRVSVVIKLDVRPGHDHAMTDKVARIEAHLAPPGP
;
A
#
# COMPACT_ATOMS: atom_id res chain seq x y z
N MET A 1 -8.90 8.90 3.26
CA MET A 1 -8.64 7.63 3.94
C MET A 1 -7.21 7.19 3.69
N LEU A 2 -6.54 6.74 4.71
CA LEU A 2 -5.20 6.15 4.60
C LEU A 2 -5.33 4.63 4.66
N ALA A 3 -4.70 3.92 3.72
CA ALA A 3 -4.65 2.47 3.69
C ALA A 3 -3.21 1.99 3.70
N ALA A 4 -2.93 0.96 4.48
CA ALA A 4 -1.68 0.20 4.42
C ALA A 4 -2.04 -1.22 4.03
N PHE A 5 -1.46 -1.73 2.94
CA PHE A 5 -1.78 -3.08 2.50
C PHE A 5 -0.54 -3.84 2.05
N SER A 6 -0.65 -5.16 2.14
CA SER A 6 0.33 -6.08 1.59
C SER A 6 -0.38 -7.18 0.82
N ILE A 7 0.22 -7.62 -0.26
CA ILE A 7 -0.31 -8.68 -1.12
C ILE A 7 0.73 -9.79 -1.22
N SER A 8 0.30 -11.01 -0.95
CA SER A 8 1.17 -12.19 -1.00
C SER A 8 0.58 -13.22 -1.95
N PRO A 9 1.20 -13.46 -3.10
CA PRO A 9 0.79 -14.55 -3.98
C PRO A 9 1.18 -15.90 -3.35
N LEU A 10 0.28 -16.87 -3.42
CA LEU A 10 0.49 -18.20 -2.84
C LEU A 10 0.21 -19.26 -3.89
N GLY A 11 1.12 -20.22 -3.99
CA GLY A 11 1.01 -21.35 -4.91
C GLY A 11 1.28 -20.98 -6.36
N GLY A 12 1.16 -21.97 -7.25
CA GLY A 12 1.38 -21.79 -8.67
C GLY A 12 2.81 -21.41 -9.03
N ALA A 13 2.99 -20.83 -10.20
CA ALA A 13 4.30 -20.40 -10.70
C ALA A 13 4.89 -19.23 -9.90
N ALA A 14 4.09 -18.50 -9.15
CA ALA A 14 4.51 -17.33 -8.41
C ALA A 14 5.53 -17.64 -7.30
N GLY A 15 5.56 -18.88 -6.79
CA GLY A 15 6.50 -19.28 -5.73
C GLY A 15 7.67 -20.12 -6.21
N ALA A 16 7.72 -20.52 -7.49
CA ALA A 16 8.63 -21.55 -7.97
C ALA A 16 10.00 -21.03 -8.43
N ASP A 17 10.09 -19.77 -8.87
CA ASP A 17 11.28 -19.23 -9.57
C ASP A 17 11.58 -17.76 -9.23
N GLY A 18 11.06 -17.26 -8.12
CA GLY A 18 11.21 -15.85 -7.77
C GLY A 18 10.23 -14.91 -8.44
N SER A 19 9.24 -15.43 -9.19
CA SER A 19 8.20 -14.62 -9.84
C SER A 19 7.30 -13.89 -8.84
N VAL A 20 7.33 -14.27 -7.55
CA VAL A 20 6.69 -13.53 -6.46
C VAL A 20 7.12 -12.07 -6.46
N GLY A 21 8.42 -11.81 -6.58
CA GLY A 21 8.93 -10.44 -6.63
C GLY A 21 8.40 -9.67 -7.83
N ALA A 22 8.31 -10.30 -9.00
CA ALA A 22 7.78 -9.68 -10.20
C ALA A 22 6.29 -9.33 -10.06
N ALA A 23 5.49 -10.23 -9.49
CA ALA A 23 4.06 -10.01 -9.27
C ALA A 23 3.82 -8.86 -8.29
N VAL A 24 4.56 -8.82 -7.19
CA VAL A 24 4.47 -7.73 -6.20
C VAL A 24 4.94 -6.41 -6.80
N ALA A 25 6.02 -6.42 -7.57
CA ALA A 25 6.53 -5.22 -8.25
C ALA A 25 5.48 -4.63 -9.20
N GLU A 26 4.73 -5.47 -9.91
CA GLU A 26 3.65 -5.00 -10.77
C GLU A 26 2.55 -4.29 -9.98
N ALA A 27 2.15 -4.86 -8.84
CA ALA A 27 1.17 -4.22 -7.97
C ALA A 27 1.66 -2.86 -7.46
N VAL A 28 2.92 -2.76 -7.04
CA VAL A 28 3.51 -1.49 -6.61
C VAL A 28 3.56 -0.48 -7.76
N ARG A 29 3.87 -0.94 -8.97
CA ARG A 29 3.88 -0.08 -10.16
C ARG A 29 2.49 0.52 -10.41
N LEU A 30 1.43 -0.27 -10.28
CA LEU A 30 0.05 0.20 -10.42
C LEU A 30 -0.27 1.28 -9.38
N VAL A 31 0.18 1.11 -8.13
CA VAL A 31 0.02 2.12 -7.09
C VAL A 31 0.73 3.42 -7.48
N ARG A 32 1.98 3.34 -7.91
CA ARG A 32 2.76 4.53 -8.30
C ARG A 32 2.18 5.26 -9.50
N GLN A 33 1.52 4.56 -10.40
CA GLN A 33 0.87 5.13 -11.57
C GLN A 33 -0.52 5.70 -11.28
N SER A 34 -1.07 5.43 -10.11
CA SER A 34 -2.45 5.85 -9.77
C SER A 34 -2.63 7.34 -9.61
N GLY A 35 -1.56 8.08 -9.34
CA GLY A 35 -1.63 9.51 -9.02
C GLY A 35 -2.01 9.78 -7.57
N LEU A 36 -2.34 8.78 -6.77
CA LEU A 36 -2.63 8.95 -5.35
C LEU A 36 -1.33 9.03 -4.55
N PRO A 37 -1.28 9.82 -3.47
CA PRO A 37 -0.15 9.80 -2.54
C PRO A 37 0.12 8.39 -2.06
N ASN A 38 1.37 7.95 -2.14
CA ASN A 38 1.74 6.59 -1.79
C ASN A 38 3.19 6.50 -1.31
N GLU A 39 3.47 5.43 -0.56
CA GLU A 39 4.79 5.13 -0.05
C GLU A 39 4.90 3.62 0.14
N THR A 40 6.01 3.04 -0.29
CA THR A 40 6.27 1.61 -0.12
C THR A 40 7.45 1.43 0.84
N ASN A 41 7.25 0.59 1.85
CA ASN A 41 8.33 0.16 2.74
C ASN A 41 8.45 -1.39 2.73
N ALA A 42 9.32 -1.93 3.57
CA ALA A 42 9.61 -3.36 3.57
C ALA A 42 8.41 -4.24 3.92
N MET A 43 7.39 -3.70 4.58
CA MET A 43 6.25 -4.47 5.08
C MET A 43 4.96 -4.15 4.35
N PHE A 44 4.74 -2.89 3.98
CA PHE A 44 3.46 -2.42 3.46
C PHE A 44 3.63 -1.39 2.36
N THR A 45 2.59 -1.29 1.53
CA THR A 45 2.36 -0.15 0.66
C THR A 45 1.28 0.71 1.30
N ASN A 46 1.59 1.99 1.50
CA ASN A 46 0.65 2.98 2.01
C ASN A 46 0.10 3.80 0.85
N VAL A 47 -1.19 4.06 0.87
CA VAL A 47 -1.86 4.88 -0.14
C VAL A 47 -2.96 5.70 0.53
N GLU A 48 -3.14 6.93 0.06
CA GLU A 48 -4.13 7.83 0.64
C GLU A 48 -5.01 8.44 -0.44
N GLY A 49 -6.31 8.52 -0.17
CA GLY A 49 -7.28 9.10 -1.08
C GLY A 49 -8.71 8.81 -0.65
N PRO A 50 -9.68 9.15 -1.53
CA PRO A 50 -11.08 8.80 -1.30
C PRO A 50 -11.26 7.28 -1.23
N TRP A 51 -12.22 6.85 -0.42
CA TRP A 51 -12.52 5.43 -0.21
C TRP A 51 -12.63 4.64 -1.52
N ASP A 52 -13.47 5.11 -2.42
CA ASP A 52 -13.75 4.38 -3.66
C ASP A 52 -12.51 4.24 -4.54
N GLU A 53 -11.69 5.29 -4.62
CA GLU A 53 -10.47 5.28 -5.43
C GLU A 53 -9.42 4.34 -4.83
N VAL A 54 -9.20 4.41 -3.52
CA VAL A 54 -8.22 3.57 -2.83
C VAL A 54 -8.63 2.09 -2.91
N MET A 55 -9.89 1.78 -2.66
CA MET A 55 -10.37 0.40 -2.71
C MET A 55 -10.35 -0.16 -4.13
N ALA A 56 -10.68 0.64 -5.13
CA ALA A 56 -10.58 0.24 -6.53
C ALA A 56 -9.12 -0.05 -6.93
N LEU A 57 -8.19 0.77 -6.46
CA LEU A 57 -6.76 0.56 -6.71
C LEU A 57 -6.27 -0.74 -6.07
N ILE A 58 -6.63 -0.99 -4.82
CA ILE A 58 -6.26 -2.24 -4.14
C ILE A 58 -6.82 -3.45 -4.88
N LYS A 59 -8.07 -3.37 -5.31
CA LYS A 59 -8.69 -4.45 -6.12
C LYS A 59 -7.90 -4.68 -7.41
N THR A 60 -7.51 -3.64 -8.12
CA THR A 60 -6.71 -3.75 -9.34
C THR A 60 -5.37 -4.44 -9.06
N CYS A 61 -4.72 -4.12 -7.96
CA CYS A 61 -3.48 -4.77 -7.55
C CYS A 61 -3.69 -6.26 -7.26
N VAL A 62 -4.75 -6.61 -6.54
CA VAL A 62 -5.10 -8.01 -6.24
C VAL A 62 -5.38 -8.78 -7.53
N ASP A 63 -6.17 -8.21 -8.44
CA ASP A 63 -6.49 -8.83 -9.71
C ASP A 63 -5.24 -9.09 -10.55
N SER A 64 -4.29 -8.16 -10.55
CA SER A 64 -3.00 -8.30 -11.24
C SER A 64 -2.21 -9.49 -10.71
N VAL A 65 -2.13 -9.64 -9.39
CA VAL A 65 -1.41 -10.77 -8.78
C VAL A 65 -2.16 -12.09 -9.00
N ALA A 66 -3.48 -12.06 -9.00
CA ALA A 66 -4.31 -13.24 -9.25
C ALA A 66 -4.14 -13.83 -10.66
N LEU A 67 -3.59 -13.07 -11.61
CA LEU A 67 -3.28 -13.60 -12.95
C LEU A 67 -2.14 -14.63 -12.91
N VAL A 68 -1.26 -14.57 -11.92
CA VAL A 68 -0.08 -15.44 -11.85
C VAL A 68 -0.07 -16.34 -10.60
N ALA A 69 -1.07 -16.24 -9.75
CA ALA A 69 -1.15 -17.04 -8.53
C ALA A 69 -2.59 -17.54 -8.31
N PRO A 70 -2.76 -18.81 -7.93
CA PRO A 70 -4.10 -19.37 -7.67
C PRO A 70 -4.72 -18.83 -6.37
N ARG A 71 -3.89 -18.28 -5.49
CA ARG A 71 -4.33 -17.73 -4.21
C ARG A 71 -3.58 -16.45 -3.92
N VAL A 72 -4.31 -15.44 -3.46
CA VAL A 72 -3.72 -14.16 -3.07
C VAL A 72 -4.16 -13.85 -1.65
N SER A 73 -3.20 -13.70 -0.75
CA SER A 73 -3.46 -13.28 0.63
C SER A 73 -3.24 -11.78 0.73
N VAL A 74 -4.21 -11.07 1.29
CA VAL A 74 -4.16 -9.61 1.39
C VAL A 74 -4.38 -9.20 2.84
N VAL A 75 -3.52 -8.32 3.33
CA VAL A 75 -3.71 -7.64 4.61
C VAL A 75 -3.96 -6.17 4.31
N ILE A 76 -5.02 -5.62 4.85
CA ILE A 76 -5.36 -4.20 4.69
C ILE A 76 -5.65 -3.61 6.05
N LYS A 77 -4.98 -2.51 6.36
CA LYS A 77 -5.29 -1.68 7.51
C LYS A 77 -5.79 -0.33 7.00
N LEU A 78 -6.97 0.08 7.43
CA LEU A 78 -7.56 1.35 7.03
C LEU A 78 -7.61 2.31 8.22
N ASP A 79 -7.31 3.57 7.94
CA ASP A 79 -7.51 4.66 8.88
C ASP A 79 -8.46 5.66 8.21
N VAL A 80 -9.69 5.69 8.70
CA VAL A 80 -10.77 6.50 8.15
C VAL A 80 -11.06 7.64 9.13
N ARG A 81 -10.66 8.85 8.74
CA ARG A 81 -10.88 10.05 9.55
C ARG A 81 -11.43 11.17 8.66
N PRO A 82 -12.74 11.36 8.62
CA PRO A 82 -13.35 12.38 7.77
C PRO A 82 -12.73 13.76 8.00
N GLY A 83 -12.46 14.47 6.90
CA GLY A 83 -11.85 15.80 6.96
C GLY A 83 -10.35 15.84 7.16
N HIS A 84 -9.66 14.69 7.16
CA HIS A 84 -8.20 14.60 7.29
C HIS A 84 -7.61 13.93 6.05
N ASP A 85 -7.06 14.75 5.14
CA ASP A 85 -6.66 14.31 3.80
C ASP A 85 -5.15 14.10 3.64
N HIS A 86 -4.35 14.38 4.66
CA HIS A 86 -2.88 14.27 4.61
C HIS A 86 -2.33 13.45 5.78
N ALA A 87 -3.06 12.39 6.18
CA ALA A 87 -2.70 11.60 7.35
C ALA A 87 -1.34 10.93 7.21
N MET A 88 -0.97 10.51 6.00
CA MET A 88 0.30 9.84 5.75
C MET A 88 1.51 10.72 6.10
N THR A 89 1.47 12.00 5.73
CA THR A 89 2.53 12.96 6.05
C THR A 89 2.35 13.56 7.43
N ASP A 90 1.13 13.87 7.84
CA ASP A 90 0.84 14.53 9.10
C ASP A 90 1.15 13.65 10.32
N LYS A 91 0.89 12.35 10.23
CA LYS A 91 1.23 11.41 11.30
C LYS A 91 2.73 11.36 11.55
N VAL A 92 3.52 11.26 10.49
CA VAL A 92 4.99 11.24 10.58
C VAL A 92 5.51 12.59 11.04
N ALA A 93 5.00 13.69 10.49
CA ALA A 93 5.39 15.04 10.90
C ALA A 93 5.11 15.30 12.37
N ARG A 94 4.01 14.80 12.90
CA ARG A 94 3.66 14.94 14.31
C ARG A 94 4.64 14.21 15.22
N ILE A 95 5.06 13.02 14.83
CA ILE A 95 6.09 12.26 15.55
C ILE A 95 7.44 13.01 15.49
N GLU A 96 7.83 13.47 14.30
CA GLU A 96 9.07 14.23 14.11
C GLU A 96 9.09 15.49 14.97
N ALA A 97 7.97 16.18 15.12
CA ALA A 97 7.86 17.35 15.96
C ALA A 97 8.11 17.04 17.43
N HIS A 98 7.67 15.87 17.92
CA HIS A 98 7.94 15.43 19.29
C HIS A 98 9.40 15.02 19.50
N LEU A 99 10.08 14.55 18.46
CA LEU A 99 11.47 14.12 18.51
C LEU A 99 12.46 15.27 18.26
N ALA A 100 11.99 16.41 17.76
CA ALA A 100 12.83 17.55 17.47
C ALA A 100 13.48 18.07 18.76
N PRO A 101 14.76 18.50 18.72
CA PRO A 101 15.38 19.12 19.90
C PRO A 101 14.60 20.34 20.35
N PRO A 102 14.55 20.64 21.67
CA PRO A 102 13.96 21.90 22.14
C PRO A 102 14.64 23.09 21.48
N GLY A 103 13.87 24.11 21.14
CA GLY A 103 14.38 25.33 20.54
C GLY A 103 15.38 26.05 21.43
N PRO A 104 16.12 27.03 20.88
CA PRO A 104 17.06 27.81 21.66
C PRO A 104 16.36 28.64 22.75
#